data_214f8ba74c84dd447235f83fac26faff
#
_entry.id   214f8ba74c84dd447235f83fac26faff
#
_cell.length_a   1.000
_cell.length_b   1.000
_cell.length_c   1.000
_cell.angle_alpha   90.00
_cell.angle_beta   90.00
_cell.angle_gamma   90.00
#
_symmetry.space_group_name_H-M   'P 1'
#
loop_
_entity.id
_entity.type
_entity.pdbx_description
1 polymer ?
#
loop_
_entity_poly.entity_id
_entity_poly.type
_entity_poly.pdbx_seq_one_letter_code
_entity_poly.pdbx_strand_id
1 'polypeptide(L)'
;MKVGLVDELSTPRPFNAENQLAVYENAISQCKYADEIGFNSVWCVEHHFLEEYSHSSCPDMFLTAVARETKKVRVGFGIGTCVPEMHSPIRWAEKAAFLDLLSGGRVEFGTGRSSTWNELGGFNANVDNTKKSWDEYCRVIPQMWMQERFSYDGTYFSMPERNILPKPMQDPHPPMWVAVTAPGTELDAADRGMGALILSIADVDRNVSRFAQYRERIKNCNPVGGFVNDQIAVANWM
;
A
#
# COMPACT_ATOMS: atom_id res chain seq x y z
N MET A 1 16.39 14.04 3.82
CA MET A 1 15.11 13.80 3.12
C MET A 1 15.27 12.51 2.34
N LYS A 2 14.27 11.61 2.36
CA LYS A 2 14.24 10.40 1.53
C LYS A 2 13.45 10.71 0.26
N VAL A 3 13.87 10.18 -0.88
CA VAL A 3 13.21 10.37 -2.17
C VAL A 3 12.77 9.01 -2.71
N GLY A 4 11.61 8.93 -3.33
CA GLY A 4 11.07 7.73 -3.93
C GLY A 4 10.37 8.01 -5.27
N LEU A 5 10.02 6.94 -5.97
CA LEU A 5 9.15 6.98 -7.15
C LEU A 5 7.76 6.45 -6.81
N VAL A 6 6.75 6.90 -7.53
CA VAL A 6 5.39 6.35 -7.52
C VAL A 6 5.01 6.03 -8.96
N ASP A 7 4.66 4.77 -9.22
CA ASP A 7 4.26 4.29 -10.53
C ASP A 7 2.75 4.10 -10.61
N GLU A 8 2.12 4.83 -11.52
CA GLU A 8 0.70 4.70 -11.91
C GLU A 8 0.51 3.72 -13.07
N LEU A 9 1.57 3.42 -13.80
CA LEU A 9 1.58 2.59 -15.01
C LEU A 9 0.57 3.07 -16.07
N SER A 10 0.53 4.40 -16.27
CA SER A 10 -0.36 5.03 -17.27
C SER A 10 0.03 4.58 -18.66
N THR A 11 -0.93 4.02 -19.40
CA THR A 11 -0.70 3.47 -20.75
C THR A 11 -1.38 4.34 -21.80
N PRO A 12 -0.66 4.81 -22.81
CA PRO A 12 -1.27 5.57 -23.90
C PRO A 12 -2.07 4.65 -24.82
N ARG A 13 -3.08 5.20 -25.48
CA ARG A 13 -3.81 4.49 -26.56
C ARG A 13 -2.90 4.27 -27.79
N PRO A 14 -3.11 3.20 -28.56
CA PRO A 14 -4.10 2.14 -28.36
C PRO A 14 -3.69 1.16 -27.24
N PHE A 15 -4.66 0.62 -26.51
CA PHE A 15 -4.43 -0.36 -25.45
C PHE A 15 -4.17 -1.74 -26.04
N ASN A 16 -2.96 -1.97 -26.50
CA ASN A 16 -2.50 -3.24 -27.06
C ASN A 16 -1.33 -3.80 -26.23
N ALA A 17 -0.99 -5.05 -26.45
CA ALA A 17 0.05 -5.74 -25.70
C ALA A 17 1.42 -5.06 -25.79
N GLU A 18 1.77 -4.51 -26.95
CA GLU A 18 3.05 -3.83 -27.19
C GLU A 18 3.18 -2.57 -26.33
N ASN A 19 2.17 -1.68 -26.37
CA ASN A 19 2.18 -0.45 -25.59
C ASN A 19 2.15 -0.73 -24.08
N GLN A 20 1.35 -1.71 -23.63
CA GLN A 20 1.28 -2.08 -22.22
C GLN A 20 2.60 -2.67 -21.75
N LEU A 21 3.20 -3.58 -22.51
CA LEU A 21 4.50 -4.16 -22.17
C LEU A 21 5.58 -3.07 -22.10
N ALA A 22 5.61 -2.16 -23.06
CA ALA A 22 6.57 -1.06 -23.08
C ALA A 22 6.47 -0.17 -21.82
N VAL A 23 5.26 0.11 -21.32
CA VAL A 23 5.07 0.86 -20.07
C VAL A 23 5.66 0.10 -18.88
N TYR A 24 5.37 -1.20 -18.75
CA TYR A 24 5.88 -2.01 -17.63
C TYR A 24 7.41 -2.13 -17.65
N GLU A 25 8.00 -2.41 -18.81
CA GLU A 25 9.45 -2.49 -18.97
C GLU A 25 10.16 -1.15 -18.70
N ASN A 26 9.57 -0.04 -19.16
CA ASN A 26 10.08 1.29 -18.88
C ASN A 26 10.02 1.62 -17.39
N ALA A 27 8.92 1.32 -16.71
CA ALA A 27 8.78 1.53 -15.28
C ALA A 27 9.80 0.69 -14.47
N ILE A 28 9.98 -0.60 -14.82
CA ILE A 28 11.01 -1.44 -14.20
C ILE A 28 12.40 -0.84 -14.41
N SER A 29 12.69 -0.35 -15.61
CA SER A 29 13.99 0.28 -15.93
C SER A 29 14.21 1.56 -15.11
N GLN A 30 13.18 2.38 -14.91
CA GLN A 30 13.23 3.56 -14.04
C GLN A 30 13.47 3.18 -12.58
N CYS A 31 12.82 2.12 -12.08
CA CYS A 31 13.04 1.61 -10.72
C CYS A 31 14.49 1.10 -10.54
N LYS A 32 15.07 0.43 -11.53
CA LYS A 32 16.48 0.01 -11.52
C LYS A 32 17.41 1.21 -11.44
N TYR A 33 17.17 2.21 -12.27
CA TYR A 33 17.95 3.44 -12.26
C TYR A 33 17.83 4.19 -10.92
N ALA A 34 16.62 4.25 -10.36
CA ALA A 34 16.39 4.82 -9.04
C ALA A 34 17.20 4.11 -7.94
N ASP A 35 17.28 2.77 -7.99
CA ASP A 35 18.11 1.97 -7.08
C ASP A 35 19.60 2.30 -7.20
N GLU A 36 20.10 2.46 -8.42
CA GLU A 36 21.50 2.80 -8.72
C GLU A 36 21.89 4.18 -8.17
N ILE A 37 21.03 5.20 -8.39
CA ILE A 37 21.31 6.58 -7.97
C ILE A 37 20.93 6.87 -6.52
N GLY A 38 20.40 5.87 -5.77
CA GLY A 38 20.21 5.95 -4.34
C GLY A 38 18.87 6.49 -3.88
N PHE A 39 17.82 6.32 -4.66
CA PHE A 39 16.45 6.52 -4.17
C PHE A 39 16.15 5.57 -3.02
N ASN A 40 15.26 5.97 -2.13
CA ASN A 40 14.91 5.20 -0.94
C ASN A 40 13.83 4.14 -1.21
N SER A 41 12.85 4.46 -2.04
CA SER A 41 11.68 3.60 -2.27
C SER A 41 11.09 3.78 -3.65
N VAL A 42 10.43 2.72 -4.12
CA VAL A 42 9.53 2.74 -5.27
C VAL A 42 8.18 2.24 -4.82
N TRP A 43 7.12 2.88 -5.27
CA TRP A 43 5.74 2.58 -4.90
C TRP A 43 4.93 2.30 -6.14
N CYS A 44 4.04 1.32 -6.09
CA CYS A 44 3.11 1.04 -7.17
C CYS A 44 1.68 1.11 -6.63
N VAL A 45 0.82 1.85 -7.33
CA VAL A 45 -0.60 1.97 -6.96
C VAL A 45 -1.37 0.71 -7.35
N GLU A 46 -2.57 0.53 -6.79
CA GLU A 46 -3.55 -0.42 -7.30
C GLU A 46 -4.77 0.33 -7.82
N HIS A 47 -5.00 0.21 -9.12
CA HIS A 47 -6.15 0.80 -9.80
C HIS A 47 -6.79 -0.17 -10.78
N HIS A 48 -8.12 -0.08 -10.92
CA HIS A 48 -8.92 -0.92 -11.78
C HIS A 48 -9.88 -0.06 -12.62
N PHE A 49 -10.07 -0.44 -13.88
CA PHE A 49 -11.03 0.20 -14.80
C PHE A 49 -10.80 1.70 -15.09
N LEU A 50 -9.61 2.21 -14.80
CA LEU A 50 -9.22 3.61 -15.02
C LEU A 50 -8.38 3.72 -16.29
N GLU A 51 -9.03 3.53 -17.46
CA GLU A 51 -8.39 3.34 -18.76
C GLU A 51 -7.31 4.39 -19.10
N GLU A 52 -7.58 5.66 -18.84
CA GLU A 52 -6.66 6.76 -19.19
C GLU A 52 -5.68 7.12 -18.08
N TYR A 53 -5.85 6.54 -16.89
CA TYR A 53 -5.08 6.95 -15.72
C TYR A 53 -4.07 5.89 -15.29
N SER A 54 -4.50 4.63 -15.12
CA SER A 54 -3.65 3.60 -14.55
C SER A 54 -4.02 2.19 -15.02
N HIS A 55 -3.01 1.44 -15.48
CA HIS A 55 -3.13 0.01 -15.78
C HIS A 55 -2.45 -0.87 -14.72
N SER A 56 -2.35 -0.37 -13.50
CA SER A 56 -1.72 -1.06 -12.35
C SER A 56 -2.73 -1.89 -11.56
N SER A 57 -3.26 -2.94 -12.17
CA SER A 57 -4.25 -3.83 -11.52
C SER A 57 -3.63 -4.93 -10.63
N CYS A 58 -2.33 -5.17 -10.75
CA CYS A 58 -1.62 -6.22 -10.02
C CYS A 58 -0.27 -5.69 -9.50
N PRO A 59 -0.28 -4.76 -8.52
CA PRO A 59 0.94 -4.16 -8.00
C PRO A 59 1.89 -5.19 -7.38
N ASP A 60 1.38 -6.27 -6.82
CA ASP A 60 2.16 -7.39 -6.29
C ASP A 60 3.04 -8.06 -7.36
N MET A 61 2.54 -8.25 -8.58
CA MET A 61 3.31 -8.80 -9.69
C MET A 61 4.39 -7.82 -10.17
N PHE A 62 4.03 -6.55 -10.37
CA PHE A 62 4.97 -5.50 -10.78
C PHE A 62 6.08 -5.31 -9.74
N LEU A 63 5.73 -5.14 -8.47
CA LEU A 63 6.70 -4.97 -7.39
C LEU A 63 7.60 -6.19 -7.21
N THR A 64 7.11 -7.39 -7.53
CA THR A 64 7.95 -8.61 -7.53
C THR A 64 9.03 -8.53 -8.62
N ALA A 65 8.68 -8.09 -9.83
CA ALA A 65 9.65 -7.88 -10.91
C ALA A 65 10.68 -6.81 -10.50
N VAL A 66 10.24 -5.66 -9.99
CA VAL A 66 11.12 -4.59 -9.47
C VAL A 66 12.04 -5.11 -8.36
N ALA A 67 11.52 -5.87 -7.41
CA ALA A 67 12.30 -6.39 -6.28
C ALA A 67 13.43 -7.32 -6.73
N ARG A 68 13.23 -8.06 -7.81
CA ARG A 68 14.26 -8.97 -8.40
C ARG A 68 15.34 -8.23 -9.18
N GLU A 69 14.98 -7.07 -9.75
CA GLU A 69 15.90 -6.26 -10.57
C GLU A 69 16.65 -5.20 -9.74
N THR A 70 16.26 -4.98 -8.48
CA THR A 70 16.82 -3.96 -7.56
C THR A 70 17.42 -4.60 -6.31
N LYS A 71 18.26 -3.85 -5.58
CA LYS A 71 18.97 -4.37 -4.39
C LYS A 71 18.74 -3.55 -3.12
N LYS A 72 18.45 -2.25 -3.23
CA LYS A 72 18.44 -1.31 -2.10
C LYS A 72 17.11 -0.63 -1.91
N VAL A 73 16.45 -0.19 -2.99
CA VAL A 73 15.16 0.50 -2.88
C VAL A 73 14.13 -0.38 -2.17
N ARG A 74 13.38 0.23 -1.28
CA ARG A 74 12.21 -0.41 -0.69
C ARG A 74 11.08 -0.45 -1.71
N VAL A 75 10.30 -1.52 -1.68
CA VAL A 75 9.19 -1.75 -2.62
C VAL A 75 7.87 -1.62 -1.89
N GLY A 76 7.07 -0.66 -2.29
CA GLY A 76 5.87 -0.26 -1.57
C GLY A 76 4.57 -0.45 -2.35
N PHE A 77 3.57 -1.03 -1.70
CA PHE A 77 2.20 -0.91 -2.18
C PHE A 77 1.70 0.51 -1.91
N GLY A 78 1.43 1.25 -2.94
CA GLY A 78 1.03 2.65 -2.83
C GLY A 78 -0.38 2.99 -3.34
N ILE A 79 -1.35 2.16 -3.05
CA ILE A 79 -1.63 1.22 -1.95
C ILE A 79 -2.12 -0.15 -2.47
N GLY A 80 -2.27 -1.12 -1.55
CA GLY A 80 -3.09 -2.31 -1.78
C GLY A 80 -4.52 -2.07 -1.28
N THR A 81 -5.50 -2.36 -2.11
CA THR A 81 -6.91 -2.11 -1.81
C THR A 81 -7.47 -3.12 -0.83
N CYS A 82 -7.88 -2.64 0.35
CA CYS A 82 -8.41 -3.47 1.44
C CYS A 82 -9.94 -3.37 1.49
N VAL A 83 -10.59 -3.93 0.48
CA VAL A 83 -12.06 -4.01 0.32
C VAL A 83 -12.44 -5.46 0.09
N PRO A 84 -13.41 -6.03 0.84
CA PRO A 84 -13.72 -7.47 0.79
C PRO A 84 -14.07 -8.02 -0.59
N GLU A 85 -14.78 -7.25 -1.39
CA GLU A 85 -15.20 -7.62 -2.74
C GLU A 85 -14.03 -7.63 -3.74
N MET A 86 -12.91 -6.98 -3.41
CA MET A 86 -11.70 -6.92 -4.23
C MET A 86 -10.65 -7.92 -3.75
N HIS A 87 -10.40 -7.95 -2.43
CA HIS A 87 -9.34 -8.78 -1.86
C HIS A 87 -9.68 -9.33 -0.47
N SER A 88 -9.28 -10.56 -0.19
CA SER A 88 -9.25 -11.11 1.15
C SER A 88 -8.03 -10.61 1.94
N PRO A 89 -8.13 -10.33 3.26
CA PRO A 89 -6.99 -9.96 4.08
C PRO A 89 -5.94 -11.08 4.19
N ILE A 90 -6.35 -12.36 4.08
CA ILE A 90 -5.43 -13.49 4.00
C ILE A 90 -4.52 -13.33 2.79
N ARG A 91 -5.10 -13.03 1.62
CA ARG A 91 -4.32 -12.89 0.39
C ARG A 91 -3.35 -11.71 0.46
N TRP A 92 -3.74 -10.60 1.11
CA TRP A 92 -2.81 -9.49 1.35
C TRP A 92 -1.67 -9.88 2.29
N ALA A 93 -1.98 -10.60 3.38
CA ALA A 93 -0.95 -11.08 4.30
C ALA A 93 0.05 -12.00 3.59
N GLU A 94 -0.43 -12.96 2.77
CA GLU A 94 0.42 -13.87 2.00
C GLU A 94 1.26 -13.13 0.95
N LYS A 95 0.66 -12.28 0.11
CA LYS A 95 1.34 -11.54 -0.97
C LYS A 95 2.43 -10.63 -0.44
N ALA A 96 2.13 -9.85 0.60
CA ALA A 96 3.10 -8.94 1.18
C ALA A 96 4.27 -9.69 1.84
N ALA A 97 4.00 -10.77 2.57
CA ALA A 97 5.04 -11.60 3.17
C ALA A 97 5.90 -12.29 2.10
N PHE A 98 5.28 -12.79 1.03
CA PHE A 98 5.99 -13.42 -0.08
C PHE A 98 6.92 -12.42 -0.79
N LEU A 99 6.42 -11.24 -1.08
CA LEU A 99 7.22 -10.15 -1.66
C LEU A 99 8.34 -9.71 -0.71
N ASP A 100 8.06 -9.68 0.60
CA ASP A 100 9.06 -9.30 1.60
C ASP A 100 10.25 -10.26 1.62
N LEU A 101 9.99 -11.56 1.55
CA LEU A 101 11.03 -12.59 1.41
C LEU A 101 11.82 -12.42 0.10
N LEU A 102 11.13 -12.25 -1.03
CA LEU A 102 11.79 -12.11 -2.33
C LEU A 102 12.62 -10.83 -2.47
N SER A 103 12.21 -9.78 -1.77
CA SER A 103 12.91 -8.49 -1.75
C SER A 103 14.06 -8.43 -0.73
N GLY A 104 14.17 -9.42 0.17
CA GLY A 104 15.13 -9.39 1.28
C GLY A 104 14.76 -8.39 2.37
N GLY A 105 13.48 -8.31 2.74
CA GLY A 105 12.99 -7.45 3.82
C GLY A 105 12.81 -5.98 3.42
N ARG A 106 12.44 -5.69 2.17
CA ARG A 106 12.31 -4.31 1.66
C ARG A 106 10.88 -3.85 1.42
N VAL A 107 9.87 -4.61 1.84
CA VAL A 107 8.47 -4.24 1.62
C VAL A 107 8.03 -3.08 2.52
N GLU A 108 7.24 -2.18 1.94
CA GLU A 108 6.38 -1.20 2.61
C GLU A 108 4.93 -1.53 2.27
N PHE A 109 4.09 -1.76 3.26
CA PHE A 109 2.71 -2.18 3.01
C PHE A 109 1.72 -1.03 3.20
N GLY A 110 1.42 -0.33 2.11
CA GLY A 110 0.39 0.71 2.09
C GLY A 110 -1.00 0.11 1.90
N THR A 111 -1.97 0.65 2.63
CA THR A 111 -3.36 0.22 2.65
C THR A 111 -4.30 1.35 2.26
N GLY A 112 -5.40 1.01 1.60
CA GLY A 112 -6.46 1.93 1.25
C GLY A 112 -7.76 1.20 0.92
N ARG A 113 -8.76 1.94 0.42
CA ARG A 113 -10.09 1.39 0.20
C ARG A 113 -10.76 1.79 -1.12
N SER A 114 -9.96 2.24 -2.08
CA SER A 114 -10.42 2.94 -3.28
C SER A 114 -11.22 4.22 -2.99
N SER A 115 -11.33 5.10 -3.94
CA SER A 115 -12.09 6.35 -3.83
C SER A 115 -12.97 6.59 -5.05
N THR A 116 -12.92 5.72 -6.06
CA THR A 116 -13.63 5.90 -7.31
C THR A 116 -14.81 4.95 -7.44
N TRP A 117 -15.93 5.47 -7.99
CA TRP A 117 -17.08 4.63 -8.28
C TRP A 117 -16.78 3.61 -9.39
N ASN A 118 -15.90 3.93 -10.34
CA ASN A 118 -15.51 3.00 -11.39
C ASN A 118 -14.95 1.70 -10.81
N GLU A 119 -14.07 1.83 -9.80
CA GLU A 119 -13.46 0.67 -9.15
C GLU A 119 -14.47 -0.04 -8.25
N LEU A 120 -15.05 0.67 -7.29
CA LEU A 120 -15.99 0.09 -6.33
C LEU A 120 -17.22 -0.52 -7.01
N GLY A 121 -17.81 0.18 -7.98
CA GLY A 121 -18.93 -0.31 -8.76
C GLY A 121 -18.57 -1.48 -9.67
N GLY A 122 -17.37 -1.49 -10.23
CA GLY A 122 -16.88 -2.60 -11.07
C GLY A 122 -16.76 -3.92 -10.31
N PHE A 123 -16.43 -3.86 -9.03
CA PHE A 123 -16.39 -5.02 -8.14
C PHE A 123 -17.67 -5.24 -7.34
N ASN A 124 -18.73 -4.47 -7.57
CA ASN A 124 -19.98 -4.48 -6.79
C ASN A 124 -19.74 -4.25 -5.27
N ALA A 125 -18.74 -3.46 -4.93
CA ALA A 125 -18.38 -3.19 -3.55
C ALA A 125 -19.39 -2.27 -2.87
N ASN A 126 -19.70 -2.58 -1.61
CA ASN A 126 -20.58 -1.74 -0.80
C ASN A 126 -19.79 -0.54 -0.24
N VAL A 127 -20.02 0.63 -0.84
CA VAL A 127 -19.31 1.89 -0.50
C VAL A 127 -19.43 2.24 0.99
N ASP A 128 -20.61 2.03 1.61
CA ASP A 128 -20.87 2.38 3.00
C ASP A 128 -20.06 1.55 4.00
N ASN A 129 -19.58 0.39 3.56
CA ASN A 129 -18.80 -0.52 4.37
C ASN A 129 -17.28 -0.36 4.21
N THR A 130 -16.81 0.31 3.15
CA THR A 130 -15.37 0.33 2.80
C THR A 130 -14.46 0.83 3.92
N LYS A 131 -14.87 1.86 4.68
CA LYS A 131 -14.06 2.37 5.80
C LYS A 131 -13.99 1.39 6.97
N LYS A 132 -15.09 0.72 7.27
CA LYS A 132 -15.17 -0.24 8.39
C LYS A 132 -14.43 -1.54 8.08
N SER A 133 -14.60 -2.06 6.87
CA SER A 133 -13.89 -3.26 6.41
C SER A 133 -12.39 -3.02 6.29
N TRP A 134 -11.98 -1.85 5.78
CA TRP A 134 -10.58 -1.45 5.77
C TRP A 134 -9.97 -1.38 7.18
N ASP A 135 -10.69 -0.81 8.16
CA ASP A 135 -10.23 -0.76 9.56
C ASP A 135 -10.02 -2.18 10.12
N GLU A 136 -10.97 -3.07 9.86
CA GLU A 136 -10.85 -4.47 10.28
C GLU A 136 -9.63 -5.16 9.64
N TYR A 137 -9.41 -4.92 8.34
CA TYR A 137 -8.24 -5.47 7.60
C TYR A 137 -6.91 -4.95 8.16
N CYS A 138 -6.82 -3.65 8.47
CA CYS A 138 -5.63 -3.08 9.07
C CYS A 138 -5.28 -3.73 10.42
N ARG A 139 -6.27 -4.22 11.17
CA ARG A 139 -6.06 -4.88 12.46
C ARG A 139 -5.69 -6.36 12.32
N VAL A 140 -6.25 -7.07 11.35
CA VAL A 140 -6.05 -8.52 11.23
C VAL A 140 -4.79 -8.88 10.45
N ILE A 141 -4.42 -8.11 9.43
CA ILE A 141 -3.24 -8.41 8.59
C ILE A 141 -1.95 -8.52 9.41
N PRO A 142 -1.55 -7.55 10.27
CA PRO A 142 -0.33 -7.69 11.06
C PRO A 142 -0.40 -8.83 12.06
N GLN A 143 -1.58 -9.17 12.58
CA GLN A 143 -1.72 -10.32 13.48
C GLN A 143 -1.45 -11.65 12.75
N MET A 144 -1.87 -11.76 11.48
CA MET A 144 -1.55 -12.91 10.62
C MET A 144 -0.04 -13.09 10.40
N TRP A 145 0.73 -12.01 10.37
CA TRP A 145 2.19 -12.07 10.26
C TRP A 145 2.87 -12.47 11.56
N MET A 146 2.42 -11.91 12.69
CA MET A 146 3.08 -12.07 13.99
C MET A 146 2.73 -13.38 14.72
N GLN A 147 1.53 -13.93 14.47
CA GLN A 147 1.07 -15.13 15.17
C GLN A 147 1.34 -16.39 14.35
N GLU A 148 1.79 -17.46 14.99
CA GLU A 148 1.94 -18.76 14.34
C GLU A 148 0.56 -19.30 13.90
N ARG A 149 -0.41 -19.23 14.80
CA ARG A 149 -1.79 -19.62 14.54
C ARG A 149 -2.71 -18.43 14.79
N PHE A 150 -3.61 -18.21 13.87
CA PHE A 150 -4.55 -17.10 13.88
C PHE A 150 -5.95 -17.56 13.53
N SER A 151 -6.93 -17.09 14.28
CA SER A 151 -8.35 -17.19 13.95
C SER A 151 -9.01 -15.84 14.19
N TYR A 152 -10.07 -15.56 13.49
CA TYR A 152 -10.79 -14.32 13.63
C TYR A 152 -12.28 -14.49 13.33
N ASP A 153 -13.13 -13.83 14.09
CA ASP A 153 -14.58 -13.78 13.89
C ASP A 153 -15.04 -12.30 13.98
N GLY A 154 -15.03 -11.63 12.83
CA GLY A 154 -15.37 -10.21 12.71
C GLY A 154 -16.62 -9.98 11.87
N THR A 155 -16.84 -8.71 11.53
CA THR A 155 -18.03 -8.29 10.76
C THR A 155 -17.84 -8.47 9.25
N TYR A 156 -16.64 -8.15 8.76
CA TYR A 156 -16.31 -8.15 7.32
C TYR A 156 -15.40 -9.28 6.92
N PHE A 157 -14.85 -9.98 7.90
CA PHE A 157 -13.96 -11.09 7.69
C PHE A 157 -14.05 -12.07 8.85
N SER A 158 -14.03 -13.37 8.55
CA SER A 158 -13.87 -14.42 9.54
C SER A 158 -13.06 -15.58 8.97
N MET A 159 -12.32 -16.27 9.84
CA MET A 159 -11.57 -17.46 9.47
C MET A 159 -11.37 -18.38 10.66
N PRO A 160 -11.42 -19.71 10.47
CA PRO A 160 -11.02 -20.67 11.49
C PRO A 160 -9.50 -20.61 11.70
N GLU A 161 -9.04 -21.16 12.83
CA GLU A 161 -7.62 -21.16 13.14
C GLU A 161 -6.76 -21.80 12.05
N ARG A 162 -5.80 -21.05 11.54
CA ARG A 162 -4.81 -21.48 10.54
C ARG A 162 -3.46 -20.84 10.80
N ASN A 163 -2.40 -21.44 10.26
CA ASN A 163 -1.09 -20.80 10.12
C ASN A 163 -1.03 -20.16 8.72
N ILE A 164 -1.01 -18.84 8.67
CA ILE A 164 -0.89 -18.10 7.41
C ILE A 164 0.59 -18.03 7.02
N LEU A 165 0.92 -18.56 5.88
CA LEU A 165 2.29 -18.68 5.36
C LEU A 165 2.40 -18.11 3.94
N PRO A 166 3.57 -17.56 3.57
CA PRO A 166 4.77 -17.42 4.39
C PRO A 166 4.62 -16.30 5.45
N LYS A 167 5.58 -16.25 6.40
CA LYS A 167 5.77 -15.09 7.26
C LYS A 167 6.75 -14.11 6.59
N PRO A 168 6.65 -12.81 6.85
CA PRO A 168 7.60 -11.84 6.29
C PRO A 168 9.01 -12.03 6.87
N MET A 169 10.01 -11.48 6.18
CA MET A 169 11.39 -11.42 6.66
C MET A 169 11.57 -10.32 7.71
N GLN A 170 10.85 -9.21 7.56
CA GLN A 170 10.91 -8.10 8.51
C GLN A 170 10.23 -8.48 9.84
N ASP A 171 10.89 -8.18 10.95
CA ASP A 171 10.40 -8.45 12.30
C ASP A 171 10.02 -7.11 12.98
N PRO A 172 8.83 -6.99 13.55
CA PRO A 172 7.74 -7.98 13.65
C PRO A 172 6.92 -8.13 12.35
N HIS A 173 6.99 -7.19 11.42
CA HIS A 173 6.31 -7.19 10.11
C HIS A 173 6.76 -6.00 9.25
N PRO A 174 6.44 -5.96 7.94
CA PRO A 174 6.66 -4.78 7.09
C PRO A 174 5.98 -3.52 7.64
N PRO A 175 6.60 -2.33 7.51
CA PRO A 175 5.95 -1.08 7.87
C PRO A 175 4.61 -0.90 7.15
N MET A 176 3.58 -0.52 7.91
CA MET A 176 2.24 -0.31 7.40
C MET A 176 1.95 1.17 7.20
N TRP A 177 1.20 1.48 6.13
CA TRP A 177 0.88 2.85 5.73
C TRP A 177 -0.60 2.98 5.35
N VAL A 178 -1.11 4.21 5.41
CA VAL A 178 -2.47 4.56 5.00
C VAL A 178 -2.42 5.57 3.86
N ALA A 179 -3.16 5.32 2.79
CA ALA A 179 -3.37 6.34 1.75
C ALA A 179 -4.20 7.50 2.29
N VAL A 180 -3.66 8.70 2.17
CA VAL A 180 -4.25 9.94 2.66
C VAL A 180 -4.56 10.87 1.48
N THR A 181 -5.75 10.73 0.93
CA THR A 181 -6.26 11.57 -0.16
C THR A 181 -7.21 12.68 0.33
N ALA A 182 -7.91 12.45 1.43
CA ALA A 182 -8.82 13.43 2.04
C ALA A 182 -8.27 13.97 3.36
N PRO A 183 -8.53 15.26 3.69
CA PRO A 183 -8.20 15.84 4.98
C PRO A 183 -8.80 15.05 6.16
N GLY A 184 -8.01 14.83 7.20
CA GLY A 184 -8.40 14.05 8.38
C GLY A 184 -8.04 12.56 8.31
N THR A 185 -7.78 12.00 7.11
CA THR A 185 -7.35 10.60 6.98
C THR A 185 -5.95 10.38 7.57
N GLU A 186 -5.11 11.41 7.63
CA GLU A 186 -3.84 11.37 8.36
C GLU A 186 -4.02 11.08 9.86
N LEU A 187 -5.14 11.50 10.44
CA LEU A 187 -5.46 11.20 11.84
C LEU A 187 -5.92 9.74 12.00
N ASP A 188 -6.64 9.20 11.01
CA ASP A 188 -6.97 7.77 10.97
C ASP A 188 -5.69 6.91 10.94
N ALA A 189 -4.66 7.32 10.19
CA ALA A 189 -3.36 6.67 10.18
C ALA A 189 -2.65 6.79 11.53
N ALA A 190 -2.61 8.01 12.08
CA ALA A 190 -1.98 8.30 13.37
C ALA A 190 -2.59 7.45 14.51
N ASP A 191 -3.91 7.36 14.60
CA ASP A 191 -4.60 6.58 15.65
C ASP A 191 -4.22 5.10 15.64
N ARG A 192 -3.81 4.57 14.48
CA ARG A 192 -3.42 3.16 14.27
C ARG A 192 -1.91 2.92 14.34
N GLY A 193 -1.13 3.96 14.59
CA GLY A 193 0.34 3.85 14.57
C GLY A 193 0.91 3.52 13.19
N MET A 194 0.23 3.95 12.11
CA MET A 194 0.60 3.67 10.73
C MET A 194 1.15 4.94 10.05
N GLY A 195 2.08 4.75 9.11
CA GLY A 195 2.62 5.84 8.30
C GLY A 195 1.54 6.51 7.42
N ALA A 196 1.70 7.79 7.16
CA ALA A 196 0.83 8.54 6.27
C ALA A 196 1.44 8.65 4.87
N LEU A 197 0.80 8.04 3.87
CA LEU A 197 1.16 8.13 2.46
C LEU A 197 0.20 9.14 1.80
N ILE A 198 0.67 10.37 1.65
CA ILE A 198 -0.15 11.51 1.26
C ILE A 198 0.01 11.79 -0.22
N LEU A 199 -1.08 11.71 -0.98
CA LEU A 199 -1.15 12.28 -2.31
C LEU A 199 -1.60 13.74 -2.17
N SER A 200 -0.72 14.68 -2.48
CA SER A 200 -1.00 16.11 -2.25
C SER A 200 -0.61 16.98 -3.43
N ILE A 201 -1.63 17.67 -3.94
CA ILE A 201 -1.49 18.84 -4.81
C ILE A 201 -1.75 20.16 -4.05
N ALA A 202 -1.87 20.09 -2.72
CA ALA A 202 -2.13 21.26 -1.87
C ALA A 202 -0.84 22.06 -1.63
N ASP A 203 -1.02 23.32 -1.23
CA ASP A 203 0.11 24.17 -0.87
C ASP A 203 0.87 23.65 0.37
N VAL A 204 2.08 24.17 0.55
CA VAL A 204 3.01 23.76 1.61
C VAL A 204 2.43 24.01 3.00
N ASP A 205 1.79 25.17 3.22
CA ASP A 205 1.32 25.58 4.56
C ASP A 205 0.22 24.66 5.08
N ARG A 206 -0.70 24.25 4.19
CA ARG A 206 -1.74 23.28 4.52
C ARG A 206 -1.15 21.92 4.90
N ASN A 207 -0.13 21.47 4.19
CA ASN A 207 0.55 20.22 4.51
C ASN A 207 1.31 20.29 5.83
N VAL A 208 1.98 21.40 6.14
CA VAL A 208 2.68 21.60 7.41
C VAL A 208 1.72 21.44 8.61
N SER A 209 0.54 22.06 8.54
CA SER A 209 -0.47 21.93 9.60
C SER A 209 -0.94 20.47 9.77
N ARG A 210 -1.22 19.75 8.67
CA ARG A 210 -1.62 18.34 8.71
C ARG A 210 -0.53 17.44 9.30
N PHE A 211 0.73 17.67 8.94
CA PHE A 211 1.86 16.91 9.48
C PHE A 211 2.04 17.15 10.98
N ALA A 212 1.84 18.37 11.44
CA ALA A 212 1.91 18.69 12.87
C ALA A 212 0.81 17.95 13.65
N GLN A 213 -0.42 17.95 13.14
CA GLN A 213 -1.54 17.22 13.75
C GLN A 213 -1.29 15.71 13.78
N TYR A 214 -0.82 15.12 12.68
CA TYR A 214 -0.46 13.71 12.62
C TYR A 214 0.61 13.35 13.66
N ARG A 215 1.70 14.12 13.71
CA ARG A 215 2.82 13.89 14.65
C ARG A 215 2.41 14.01 16.11
N GLU A 216 1.48 14.89 16.43
CA GLU A 216 0.96 15.00 17.79
C GLU A 216 0.04 13.82 18.12
N ARG A 217 -0.85 13.47 17.20
CA ARG A 217 -1.83 12.41 17.39
C ARG A 217 -1.19 11.04 17.56
N ILE A 218 -0.17 10.71 16.77
CA ILE A 218 0.46 9.38 16.76
C ILE A 218 1.20 9.07 18.08
N LYS A 219 1.59 10.07 18.86
CA LYS A 219 2.22 9.85 20.19
C LYS A 219 1.33 9.08 21.16
N ASN A 220 0.02 9.14 20.98
CA ASN A 220 -0.99 8.51 21.84
C ASN A 220 -1.79 7.45 21.08
N CYS A 221 -1.23 6.86 20.03
CA CYS A 221 -1.91 5.87 19.20
C CYS A 221 -2.14 4.54 19.94
N ASN A 222 -3.08 3.76 19.40
CA ASN A 222 -3.22 2.34 19.71
C ASN A 222 -2.80 1.54 18.47
N PRO A 223 -1.53 1.15 18.34
CA PRO A 223 -1.01 0.57 17.12
C PRO A 223 -1.69 -0.74 16.77
N VAL A 224 -2.02 -0.91 15.49
CA VAL A 224 -2.65 -2.16 14.98
C VAL A 224 -1.63 -3.27 14.79
N GLY A 225 -0.34 -2.93 14.65
CA GLY A 225 0.77 -3.86 14.47
C GLY A 225 1.71 -3.91 15.67
N GLY A 226 2.86 -4.55 15.48
CA GLY A 226 3.88 -4.75 16.51
C GLY A 226 4.75 -3.52 16.79
N PHE A 227 4.66 -2.46 16.01
CA PHE A 227 5.38 -1.19 16.22
C PHE A 227 4.65 -0.01 15.59
N VAL A 228 5.08 1.19 15.95
CA VAL A 228 4.55 2.44 15.39
C VAL A 228 5.40 2.86 14.20
N ASN A 229 4.78 3.03 13.03
CA ASN A 229 5.39 3.68 11.88
C ASN A 229 4.97 5.16 11.86
N ASP A 230 5.84 6.07 12.30
CA ASP A 230 5.57 7.51 12.41
C ASP A 230 6.00 8.31 11.18
N GLN A 231 6.31 7.64 10.09
CA GLN A 231 6.80 8.28 8.88
C GLN A 231 5.67 8.93 8.07
N ILE A 232 6.02 10.00 7.38
CA ILE A 232 5.15 10.68 6.40
C ILE A 232 5.85 10.62 5.05
N ALA A 233 5.17 10.12 4.04
CA ALA A 233 5.57 10.21 2.65
C ALA A 233 4.57 11.08 1.89
N VAL A 234 5.07 11.95 1.02
CA VAL A 234 4.24 12.83 0.18
C VAL A 234 4.56 12.53 -1.28
N ALA A 235 3.54 12.09 -2.01
CA ALA A 235 3.60 11.99 -3.46
C ALA A 235 3.10 13.29 -4.08
N ASN A 236 3.83 13.80 -5.06
CA ASN A 236 3.45 14.97 -5.84
C ASN A 236 3.85 14.73 -7.31
N TRP A 237 3.11 15.32 -8.22
CA TRP A 237 3.45 15.33 -9.64
C TRP A 237 4.64 16.28 -9.87
N MET A 238 5.62 15.83 -10.62
CA MET A 238 6.75 16.64 -11.07
C MET A 238 6.64 16.90 -12.57
#